data_8fb6e607f955130532ae3f6cb8c9ee36
#
_entry.id   8fb6e607f955130532ae3f6cb8c9ee36
#
_cell.length_a   1.000
_cell.length_b   1.000
_cell.length_c   1.000
_cell.angle_alpha   90.00
_cell.angle_beta   90.00
_cell.angle_gamma   90.00
#
_symmetry.space_group_name_H-M   'P 1'
#
loop_
_entity.id
_entity.type
_entity.pdbx_description
1 polymer ?
#
loop_
_entity_poly.entity_id
_entity_poly.type
_entity_poly.pdbx_seq_one_letter_code
_entity_poly.pdbx_strand_id
1 'polypeptide(L)'
;VTVRPVLLALLCTLTLGACQKPGVSPSTGTPAPTAAARDPHSGLGWVARSALPREATGVLDRIGQGGPFTYAQDGSTFGNRERLLPLQARGYYREYTVRTPGERDRGARRIVCGGQPATRLDECYYTADHYASFRRIQGAGDRP
;
A
#
# COMPACT_ATOMS: atom_id res chain seq x y z
N VAL A 1 -1.64 41.25 -86.39
CA VAL A 1 -2.13 40.28 -87.35
C VAL A 1 -2.39 38.98 -86.64
N THR A 2 -3.72 38.66 -86.55
CA THR A 2 -4.33 37.35 -86.72
C THR A 2 -4.13 36.28 -85.58
N VAL A 3 -5.08 36.08 -84.76
CA VAL A 3 -6.13 35.07 -84.85
C VAL A 3 -5.74 33.69 -84.32
N ARG A 4 -6.37 33.26 -83.40
CA ARG A 4 -7.56 32.44 -83.12
C ARG A 4 -7.30 31.23 -82.22
N PRO A 5 -8.36 30.73 -81.67
CA PRO A 5 -8.33 29.93 -80.43
C PRO A 5 -8.43 28.44 -80.77
N VAL A 6 -8.07 27.59 -79.82
CA VAL A 6 -8.58 26.20 -79.83
C VAL A 6 -8.96 25.83 -78.44
N LEU A 7 -10.28 25.57 -78.39
CA LEU A 7 -10.98 24.80 -77.41
C LEU A 7 -10.40 23.38 -77.25
N LEU A 8 -10.43 22.83 -76.12
CA LEU A 8 -10.89 21.42 -75.78
C LEU A 8 -10.14 20.98 -74.52
N ALA A 9 -10.65 20.45 -73.59
CA ALA A 9 -11.62 19.52 -73.26
C ALA A 9 -11.58 19.28 -71.75
N LEU A 10 -12.71 19.31 -71.27
CA LEU A 10 -13.07 18.87 -69.89
C LEU A 10 -12.66 17.41 -69.68
N LEU A 11 -11.79 17.12 -68.72
CA LEU A 11 -11.76 15.78 -68.12
C LEU A 11 -11.88 15.93 -66.61
N CYS A 12 -13.11 15.68 -66.16
CA CYS A 12 -13.45 15.44 -64.77
C CYS A 12 -12.84 14.09 -64.33
N THR A 13 -11.79 14.12 -63.57
CA THR A 13 -11.40 12.94 -62.80
C THR A 13 -11.89 13.10 -61.39
N LEU A 14 -12.96 12.37 -61.07
CA LEU A 14 -13.38 12.13 -59.69
C LEU A 14 -12.28 11.37 -58.97
N THR A 15 -11.53 12.04 -58.13
CA THR A 15 -10.72 11.35 -57.12
C THR A 15 -11.56 11.17 -55.85
N LEU A 16 -11.98 9.93 -55.63
CA LEU A 16 -12.54 9.52 -54.31
C LEU A 16 -11.46 9.83 -53.23
N GLY A 17 -11.70 10.87 -52.50
CA GLY A 17 -10.95 11.14 -51.27
C GLY A 17 -11.28 10.10 -50.19
N ALA A 18 -10.40 9.14 -50.01
CA ALA A 18 -10.44 8.26 -48.86
C ALA A 18 -10.25 9.09 -47.58
N CYS A 19 -11.30 9.25 -46.79
CA CYS A 19 -11.20 9.76 -45.44
C CYS A 19 -10.37 8.78 -44.60
N GLN A 20 -9.08 9.04 -44.48
CA GLN A 20 -8.25 8.42 -43.48
C GLN A 20 -8.62 9.05 -42.12
N LYS A 21 -9.31 8.27 -41.29
CA LYS A 21 -9.48 8.59 -39.89
C LYS A 21 -8.09 8.71 -39.27
N PRO A 22 -7.77 9.79 -38.52
CA PRO A 22 -6.54 9.83 -37.74
C PRO A 22 -6.56 8.65 -36.77
N GLY A 23 -5.57 7.76 -36.92
CA GLY A 23 -5.36 6.66 -36.00
C GLY A 23 -5.11 7.24 -34.61
N VAL A 24 -6.03 6.94 -33.71
CA VAL A 24 -5.80 7.15 -32.28
C VAL A 24 -4.70 6.17 -31.88
N SER A 25 -3.48 6.66 -31.79
CA SER A 25 -2.40 5.93 -31.12
C SER A 25 -2.86 5.62 -29.70
N PRO A 26 -2.79 4.36 -29.24
CA PRO A 26 -3.02 4.08 -27.84
C PRO A 26 -1.91 4.78 -27.05
N SER A 27 -2.26 5.90 -26.40
CA SER A 27 -1.42 6.45 -25.33
C SER A 27 -1.23 5.34 -24.32
N THR A 28 -0.02 4.82 -24.26
CA THR A 28 0.46 4.03 -23.15
C THR A 28 0.57 4.98 -21.95
N GLY A 29 -0.59 5.36 -21.41
CA GLY A 29 -0.66 6.10 -20.17
C GLY A 29 -0.04 5.19 -19.09
N THR A 30 1.12 5.55 -18.62
CA THR A 30 1.64 5.05 -17.34
C THR A 30 0.48 5.19 -16.34
N PRO A 31 -0.02 4.10 -15.73
CA PRO A 31 -1.09 4.22 -14.76
C PRO A 31 -0.61 5.18 -13.67
N ALA A 32 -1.34 6.26 -13.47
CA ALA A 32 -1.13 7.13 -12.32
C ALA A 32 -1.09 6.23 -11.08
N PRO A 33 -0.20 6.49 -10.10
CA PRO A 33 -0.13 5.67 -8.91
C PRO A 33 -1.52 5.69 -8.28
N THR A 34 -2.20 4.55 -8.37
CA THR A 34 -3.48 4.33 -7.69
C THR A 34 -3.25 4.68 -6.24
N ALA A 35 -3.98 5.67 -5.71
CA ALA A 35 -3.90 6.03 -4.31
C ALA A 35 -3.98 4.72 -3.51
N ALA A 36 -2.89 4.36 -2.83
CA ALA A 36 -2.78 3.06 -2.18
C ALA A 36 -4.00 2.88 -1.29
N ALA A 37 -4.75 1.80 -1.53
CA ALA A 37 -5.97 1.52 -0.79
C ALA A 37 -5.69 1.61 0.72
N ARG A 38 -6.53 2.36 1.43
CA ARG A 38 -6.43 2.50 2.88
C ARG A 38 -7.30 1.46 3.57
N ASP A 39 -6.89 1.06 4.75
CA ASP A 39 -7.71 0.22 5.60
C ASP A 39 -9.01 0.96 5.98
N PRO A 40 -10.19 0.44 5.61
CA PRO A 40 -11.46 1.12 5.89
C PRO A 40 -11.77 1.24 7.39
N HIS A 41 -11.17 0.38 8.23
CA HIS A 41 -11.36 0.41 9.67
C HIS A 41 -10.52 1.50 10.35
N SER A 42 -9.25 1.62 9.99
CA SER A 42 -8.33 2.56 10.63
C SER A 42 -8.01 3.81 9.78
N GLY A 43 -8.32 3.80 8.49
CA GLY A 43 -7.91 4.85 7.55
C GLY A 43 -6.43 4.85 7.21
N LEU A 44 -5.65 3.93 7.78
CA LEU A 44 -4.20 3.83 7.58
C LEU A 44 -3.85 3.14 6.26
N GLY A 45 -2.66 3.42 5.74
CA GLY A 45 -2.13 2.68 4.61
C GLY A 45 -1.82 1.23 4.97
N TRP A 46 -1.95 0.32 4.00
CA TRP A 46 -1.59 -1.07 4.16
C TRP A 46 -0.09 -1.30 4.01
N VAL A 47 0.41 -2.33 4.70
CA VAL A 47 1.67 -2.99 4.42
C VAL A 47 1.43 -4.50 4.37
N ALA A 48 1.83 -5.15 3.29
CA ALA A 48 1.72 -6.60 3.22
C ALA A 48 2.69 -7.25 4.22
N ARG A 49 2.31 -8.37 4.83
CA ARG A 49 3.20 -9.15 5.72
C ARG A 49 4.53 -9.46 5.03
N SER A 50 4.50 -9.82 3.74
CA SER A 50 5.70 -10.14 2.94
C SER A 50 6.61 -8.93 2.70
N ALA A 51 6.12 -7.71 2.84
CA ALA A 51 6.89 -6.47 2.70
C ALA A 51 7.46 -5.97 4.03
N LEU A 52 7.15 -6.63 5.14
CA LEU A 52 7.71 -6.31 6.45
C LEU A 52 9.16 -6.79 6.56
N PRO A 53 9.98 -6.15 7.42
CA PRO A 53 11.26 -6.71 7.82
C PRO A 53 11.11 -8.14 8.35
N ARG A 54 12.09 -9.01 8.08
CA ARG A 54 12.09 -10.40 8.55
C ARG A 54 11.90 -10.52 10.06
N GLU A 55 12.46 -9.57 10.82
CA GLU A 55 12.29 -9.52 12.26
C GLU A 55 10.82 -9.31 12.67
N ALA A 56 10.07 -8.52 11.91
CA ALA A 56 8.66 -8.26 12.18
C ALA A 56 7.79 -9.50 11.89
N THR A 57 8.05 -10.23 10.81
CA THR A 57 7.32 -11.47 10.53
C THR A 57 7.53 -12.50 11.63
N GLY A 58 8.76 -12.65 12.14
CA GLY A 58 9.04 -13.51 13.28
C GLY A 58 8.36 -13.09 14.59
N VAL A 59 8.12 -11.78 14.79
CA VAL A 59 7.33 -11.29 15.93
C VAL A 59 5.86 -11.66 15.77
N LEU A 60 5.27 -11.50 14.57
CA LEU A 60 3.90 -11.92 14.29
C LEU A 60 3.68 -13.41 14.59
N ASP A 61 4.63 -14.27 14.18
CA ASP A 61 4.55 -15.70 14.47
C ASP A 61 4.53 -15.98 15.98
N ARG A 62 5.38 -15.30 16.75
CA ARG A 62 5.41 -15.43 18.21
C ARG A 62 4.13 -14.90 18.87
N ILE A 63 3.56 -13.79 18.38
CA ILE A 63 2.26 -13.29 18.88
C ILE A 63 1.19 -14.36 18.67
N GLY A 64 1.06 -14.92 17.47
CA GLY A 64 0.09 -15.98 17.17
C GLY A 64 0.27 -17.25 18.00
N GLN A 65 1.47 -17.50 18.53
CA GLN A 65 1.81 -18.64 19.40
C GLN A 65 1.67 -18.31 20.90
N GLY A 66 1.47 -17.03 21.25
CA GLY A 66 1.45 -16.61 22.66
C GLY A 66 2.83 -16.46 23.31
N GLY A 67 3.88 -16.36 22.51
CA GLY A 67 5.28 -16.25 22.95
C GLY A 67 6.12 -17.49 22.62
N PRO A 68 7.31 -17.63 23.21
CA PRO A 68 7.93 -16.69 24.14
C PRO A 68 8.40 -15.39 23.47
N PHE A 69 8.41 -14.30 24.27
CA PHE A 69 8.84 -12.98 23.82
C PHE A 69 10.25 -12.65 24.33
N THR A 70 10.96 -11.81 23.57
CA THR A 70 12.35 -11.48 23.87
C THR A 70 12.50 -10.35 24.90
N TYR A 71 11.57 -9.39 24.87
CA TYR A 71 11.65 -8.20 25.71
C TYR A 71 10.55 -8.23 26.78
N ALA A 72 10.88 -7.78 27.98
CA ALA A 72 9.93 -7.74 29.11
C ALA A 72 8.69 -6.87 28.84
N GLN A 73 8.80 -5.91 27.92
CA GLN A 73 7.71 -5.03 27.53
C GLN A 73 6.77 -5.65 26.51
N ASP A 74 7.18 -6.72 25.83
CA ASP A 74 6.35 -7.35 24.82
C ASP A 74 5.05 -7.90 25.43
N GLY A 75 3.93 -7.61 24.76
CA GLY A 75 2.60 -7.94 25.27
C GLY A 75 2.03 -6.92 26.27
N SER A 76 2.76 -5.86 26.60
CA SER A 76 2.23 -4.78 27.44
C SER A 76 1.15 -3.96 26.71
N THR A 77 0.29 -3.30 27.48
CA THR A 77 -0.76 -2.46 26.93
C THR A 77 -0.19 -1.24 26.22
N PHE A 78 -0.55 -1.10 24.94
CA PHE A 78 -0.30 0.13 24.18
C PHE A 78 -1.45 1.13 24.39
N GLY A 79 -1.13 2.31 24.89
CA GLY A 79 -2.12 3.28 25.34
C GLY A 79 -2.79 4.11 24.24
N ASN A 80 -2.32 4.08 22.98
CA ASN A 80 -2.82 4.86 21.84
C ASN A 80 -3.10 6.34 22.18
N ARG A 81 -2.21 6.98 22.94
CA ARG A 81 -2.40 8.35 23.46
C ARG A 81 -2.55 9.37 22.35
N GLU A 82 -1.80 9.19 21.26
CA GLU A 82 -1.83 10.05 20.07
C GLU A 82 -3.04 9.77 19.17
N ARG A 83 -3.86 8.77 19.52
CA ARG A 83 -5.08 8.39 18.77
C ARG A 83 -4.82 8.10 17.29
N LEU A 84 -3.66 7.56 16.96
CA LEU A 84 -3.29 7.19 15.59
C LEU A 84 -3.94 5.87 15.15
N LEU A 85 -4.33 5.02 16.09
CA LEU A 85 -5.12 3.82 15.87
C LEU A 85 -6.60 4.07 16.24
N PRO A 86 -7.54 3.24 15.75
CA PRO A 86 -8.94 3.34 16.14
C PRO A 86 -9.12 3.39 17.66
N LEU A 87 -10.09 4.18 18.13
CA LEU A 87 -10.34 4.29 19.57
C LEU A 87 -10.93 2.98 20.11
N GLN A 88 -10.30 2.45 21.15
CA GLN A 88 -10.69 1.22 21.80
C GLN A 88 -10.55 1.33 23.32
N ALA A 89 -11.15 0.39 24.03
CA ALA A 89 -11.03 0.30 25.48
C ALA A 89 -9.57 0.09 25.92
N ARG A 90 -9.24 0.55 27.12
CA ARG A 90 -7.90 0.32 27.71
C ARG A 90 -7.57 -1.17 27.76
N GLY A 91 -6.36 -1.53 27.32
CA GLY A 91 -5.90 -2.92 27.27
C GLY A 91 -6.29 -3.68 26.01
N TYR A 92 -7.02 -3.03 25.09
CA TYR A 92 -7.34 -3.62 23.80
C TYR A 92 -6.10 -3.83 22.93
N TYR A 93 -5.22 -2.83 22.88
CA TYR A 93 -3.96 -2.90 22.13
C TYR A 93 -2.81 -3.38 22.99
N ARG A 94 -1.96 -4.22 22.40
CA ARG A 94 -0.70 -4.70 22.98
C ARG A 94 0.45 -4.42 22.03
N GLU A 95 1.58 -4.01 22.59
CA GLU A 95 2.79 -3.70 21.81
C GLU A 95 3.82 -4.82 21.88
N TYR A 96 4.59 -4.95 20.80
CA TYR A 96 5.66 -5.93 20.68
C TYR A 96 6.85 -5.31 19.97
N THR A 97 8.05 -5.63 20.45
CA THR A 97 9.31 -5.12 19.90
C THR A 97 9.71 -5.88 18.65
N VAL A 98 9.99 -5.13 17.58
CA VAL A 98 10.67 -5.64 16.39
C VAL A 98 12.11 -5.20 16.44
N ARG A 99 13.03 -6.16 16.58
CA ARG A 99 14.46 -5.85 16.63
C ARG A 99 14.89 -5.03 15.42
N THR A 100 15.65 -3.98 15.66
CA THR A 100 16.27 -3.17 14.62
C THR A 100 17.73 -3.59 14.50
N PRO A 101 18.17 -4.20 13.37
CA PRO A 101 19.57 -4.56 13.20
C PRO A 101 20.50 -3.34 13.37
N GLY A 102 21.59 -3.53 14.09
CA GLY A 102 22.56 -2.46 14.39
C GLY A 102 22.27 -1.66 15.65
N GLU A 103 21.03 -1.66 16.15
CA GLU A 103 20.69 -1.00 17.41
C GLU A 103 21.13 -1.84 18.62
N ARG A 104 21.68 -1.17 19.65
CA ARG A 104 22.10 -1.81 20.91
C ARG A 104 20.96 -1.97 21.90
N ASP A 105 19.88 -1.20 21.71
CA ASP A 105 18.66 -1.21 22.51
C ASP A 105 17.48 -1.84 21.75
N ARG A 106 16.25 -1.56 22.19
CA ARG A 106 15.02 -2.07 21.54
C ARG A 106 14.80 -1.50 20.13
N GLY A 107 15.51 -0.42 19.75
CA GLY A 107 15.26 0.33 18.53
C GLY A 107 13.86 0.93 18.47
N ALA A 108 13.46 1.47 17.31
CA ALA A 108 12.19 2.18 17.14
C ALA A 108 11.04 1.32 16.60
N ARG A 109 11.32 0.14 16.06
CA ARG A 109 10.33 -0.67 15.36
C ARG A 109 9.41 -1.42 16.33
N ARG A 110 8.09 -1.37 16.09
CA ARG A 110 7.08 -2.09 16.90
C ARG A 110 6.00 -2.71 16.03
N ILE A 111 5.35 -3.72 16.58
CA ILE A 111 4.04 -4.20 16.16
C ILE A 111 3.07 -3.90 17.30
N VAL A 112 1.89 -3.40 16.95
CA VAL A 112 0.77 -3.22 17.87
C VAL A 112 -0.40 -4.02 17.34
N CYS A 113 -0.92 -4.96 18.15
CA CYS A 113 -2.08 -5.75 17.78
C CYS A 113 -3.24 -5.50 18.75
N GLY A 114 -4.45 -5.49 18.21
CA GLY A 114 -5.69 -5.32 18.96
C GLY A 114 -6.50 -6.60 19.07
N GLY A 115 -7.40 -6.64 20.06
CA GLY A 115 -8.38 -7.71 20.25
C GLY A 115 -8.01 -8.76 21.28
N GLN A 116 -8.97 -9.68 21.50
CA GLN A 116 -8.84 -10.80 22.41
C GLN A 116 -9.15 -12.10 21.69
N PRO A 117 -8.45 -13.19 21.97
CA PRO A 117 -7.26 -13.30 22.85
C PRO A 117 -6.05 -12.52 22.28
N ALA A 118 -5.03 -12.28 23.11
CA ALA A 118 -3.82 -11.54 22.73
C ALA A 118 -3.01 -12.18 21.57
N THR A 119 -3.35 -13.39 21.19
CA THR A 119 -2.78 -14.14 20.06
C THR A 119 -3.46 -13.82 18.73
N ARG A 120 -4.51 -12.99 18.72
CA ARG A 120 -5.19 -12.59 17.48
C ARG A 120 -4.29 -11.70 16.63
N LEU A 121 -4.34 -11.93 15.32
CA LEU A 121 -3.55 -11.18 14.34
C LEU A 121 -4.43 -10.43 13.33
N ASP A 122 -5.75 -10.43 13.51
CA ASP A 122 -6.69 -9.82 12.56
C ASP A 122 -6.52 -8.30 12.50
N GLU A 123 -6.06 -7.70 13.60
CA GLU A 123 -5.86 -6.25 13.70
C GLU A 123 -4.47 -5.94 14.23
N CYS A 124 -3.49 -5.94 13.32
CA CYS A 124 -2.12 -5.60 13.67
C CYS A 124 -1.61 -4.42 12.82
N TYR A 125 -0.78 -3.61 13.44
CA TYR A 125 -0.17 -2.42 12.87
C TYR A 125 1.34 -2.46 13.04
N TYR A 126 2.06 -1.95 12.06
CA TYR A 126 3.51 -1.81 12.10
C TYR A 126 3.91 -0.34 12.18
N THR A 127 4.88 -0.04 13.00
CA THR A 127 5.57 1.26 13.06
C THR A 127 7.08 1.05 12.97
N ALA A 128 7.75 1.92 12.21
CA ALA A 128 9.20 1.94 12.10
C ALA A 128 9.85 3.12 12.84
N ASP A 129 9.05 4.04 13.38
CA ASP A 129 9.42 5.36 13.87
C ASP A 129 8.95 5.64 15.30
N HIS A 130 8.94 4.60 16.14
CA HIS A 130 8.57 4.70 17.56
C HIS A 130 7.20 5.34 17.78
N TYR A 131 6.19 4.79 17.08
CA TYR A 131 4.77 5.15 17.13
C TYR A 131 4.39 6.49 16.48
N ALA A 132 5.30 7.19 15.78
CA ALA A 132 4.97 8.42 15.09
C ALA A 132 4.05 8.19 13.87
N SER A 133 4.14 7.03 13.24
CA SER A 133 3.22 6.60 12.18
C SER A 133 2.94 5.09 12.25
N PHE A 134 1.83 4.68 11.63
CA PHE A 134 1.43 3.29 11.56
C PHE A 134 0.98 2.89 10.16
N ARG A 135 1.13 1.59 9.86
CA ARG A 135 0.54 0.94 8.70
C ARG A 135 -0.21 -0.31 9.17
N ARG A 136 -1.40 -0.53 8.64
CA ARG A 136 -2.16 -1.76 8.87
C ARG A 136 -1.47 -2.93 8.19
N ILE A 137 -1.26 -4.02 8.90
CA ILE A 137 -0.62 -5.22 8.32
C ILE A 137 -1.70 -6.06 7.62
N GLN A 138 -1.52 -6.29 6.32
CA GLN A 138 -2.35 -7.20 5.55
C GLN A 138 -1.77 -8.61 5.63
N GLY A 139 -2.64 -9.60 5.90
CA GLY A 139 -2.21 -10.98 6.04
C GLY A 139 -1.35 -11.25 7.28
N ALA A 140 -1.55 -10.51 8.37
CA ALA A 140 -0.75 -10.67 9.58
C ALA A 140 -0.80 -12.11 10.14
N GLY A 141 -1.93 -12.80 9.99
CA GLY A 141 -2.14 -14.17 10.39
C GLY A 141 -1.70 -15.22 9.37
N ASP A 142 -1.37 -14.82 8.15
CA ASP A 142 -0.97 -15.75 7.10
C ASP A 142 0.43 -16.28 7.41
N ARG A 143 0.56 -17.60 7.43
CA ARG A 143 1.86 -18.27 7.56
C ARG A 143 2.39 -18.55 6.16
N PRO A 144 3.73 -18.51 5.97
CA PRO A 144 4.35 -18.89 4.71
C PRO A 144 4.14 -20.37 4.40
#